data_b39661952e6dc3b524e650453ddc0470
#
_entry.id   b39661952e6dc3b524e650453ddc0470
#
_cell.length_a   1.000
_cell.length_b   1.000
_cell.length_c   1.000
_cell.angle_alpha   90.00
_cell.angle_beta   90.00
_cell.angle_gamma   90.00
#
_symmetry.space_group_name_H-M   'P 1'
#
loop_
_entity.id
_entity.type
_entity.pdbx_description
1 polymer ?
#
loop_
_entity_poly.entity_id
_entity_poly.type
_entity_poly.pdbx_seq_one_letter_code
_entity_poly.pdbx_strand_id
1 'polypeptide(L)'
;MGIKWRDFQLPKRLECDESTYTDTYGKFSAAPFERGYGVTLGSSLRRVLFSSIEGSAVTTIKISGAQHEFSTMPGVLEDVPEIILNLKSLVLNSHSKIPKTIYIKKDTKGEVKAKDIEVDETIEIINPDLHIATLTKDTKLNIEMEVSRGRGYVPAELNKKEDKTVGVIPIDSIFTPVKKVNFFVENTRVGQRTDYDKLILEIWTNGAITPKDALIYASNILQRHLDIFVNFGQLPEDVAEEEPEMSKEETALYEKLRLPISELELSVRSSNCLREANIKIIADLVKKSEEEMLGFKNFGKKSLNEIKELLLGMGLTLGMQIDSKKLKKA
;
A
#
# COMPACT_ATOMS: atom_id res chain seq x y z
N MET A 1 -17.84 9.21 32.30
CA MET A 1 -19.14 8.50 32.53
C MET A 1 -19.18 7.28 31.66
N GLY A 2 -19.21 6.08 32.24
CA GLY A 2 -19.36 4.84 31.47
C GLY A 2 -20.78 4.70 30.95
N ILE A 3 -20.92 4.35 29.65
CA ILE A 3 -22.21 4.06 29.02
C ILE A 3 -22.80 2.80 29.69
N LYS A 4 -24.03 2.91 30.23
CA LYS A 4 -24.73 1.74 30.79
C LYS A 4 -25.37 0.95 29.63
N TRP A 5 -24.70 -0.08 29.16
CA TRP A 5 -25.15 -0.97 28.07
C TRP A 5 -26.30 -1.92 28.48
N ARG A 6 -26.84 -1.82 29.71
CA ARG A 6 -27.80 -2.77 30.27
C ARG A 6 -29.09 -2.94 29.45
N ASP A 7 -29.50 -1.89 28.75
CA ASP A 7 -30.76 -1.87 27.99
C ASP A 7 -30.56 -1.96 26.47
N PHE A 8 -29.29 -2.04 26.00
CA PHE A 8 -28.94 -2.10 24.59
C PHE A 8 -28.73 -3.53 24.13
N GLN A 9 -29.48 -3.94 23.11
CA GLN A 9 -29.31 -5.26 22.49
C GLN A 9 -28.26 -5.19 21.41
N LEU A 10 -27.19 -5.92 21.58
CA LEU A 10 -26.08 -6.01 20.62
C LEU A 10 -25.99 -7.44 20.08
N PRO A 11 -25.63 -7.63 18.80
CA PRO A 11 -25.40 -8.94 18.23
C PRO A 11 -24.26 -9.63 18.95
N LYS A 12 -24.44 -10.90 19.28
CA LYS A 12 -23.42 -11.69 19.99
C LYS A 12 -22.41 -12.33 19.05
N ARG A 13 -22.80 -12.55 17.80
CA ARG A 13 -21.96 -13.19 16.79
C ARG A 13 -22.37 -12.76 15.39
N LEU A 14 -21.42 -12.85 14.48
CA LEU A 14 -21.63 -12.78 13.05
C LEU A 14 -21.74 -14.22 12.54
N GLU A 15 -22.80 -14.54 11.82
CA GLU A 15 -23.02 -15.85 11.21
C GLU A 15 -22.67 -15.77 9.73
N CYS A 16 -21.90 -16.73 9.23
CA CYS A 16 -21.63 -16.93 7.82
C CYS A 16 -22.47 -18.09 7.32
N ASP A 17 -23.12 -17.94 6.19
CA ASP A 17 -23.83 -19.04 5.53
C ASP A 17 -22.81 -19.94 4.81
N GLU A 18 -22.32 -20.95 5.52
CA GLU A 18 -21.32 -21.89 5.02
C GLU A 18 -21.80 -22.68 3.79
N SER A 19 -23.12 -22.82 3.61
CA SER A 19 -23.69 -23.60 2.49
C SER A 19 -23.53 -22.89 1.15
N THR A 20 -23.47 -21.56 1.16
CA THR A 20 -23.35 -20.71 -0.03
C THR A 20 -22.00 -20.02 -0.15
N TYR A 21 -21.12 -20.17 0.85
CA TYR A 21 -19.83 -19.53 0.90
C TYR A 21 -18.88 -20.07 -0.18
N THR A 22 -18.24 -19.16 -0.91
CA THR A 22 -17.15 -19.45 -1.86
C THR A 22 -16.02 -18.43 -1.69
N ASP A 23 -14.88 -18.66 -2.34
CA ASP A 23 -13.76 -17.71 -2.30
C ASP A 23 -14.12 -16.32 -2.88
N THR A 24 -15.20 -16.26 -3.67
CA THR A 24 -15.64 -15.02 -4.33
C THR A 24 -17.02 -14.53 -3.86
N TYR A 25 -17.74 -15.28 -3.04
CA TYR A 25 -19.07 -14.92 -2.52
C TYR A 25 -19.21 -15.30 -1.05
N GLY A 26 -19.77 -14.40 -0.26
CA GLY A 26 -20.11 -14.65 1.13
C GLY A 26 -21.37 -13.92 1.57
N LYS A 27 -22.23 -14.66 2.29
CA LYS A 27 -23.43 -14.12 2.93
C LYS A 27 -23.25 -14.15 4.45
N PHE A 28 -23.34 -12.99 5.06
CA PHE A 28 -23.14 -12.78 6.49
C PHE A 28 -24.40 -12.25 7.11
N SER A 29 -24.75 -12.73 8.32
CA SER A 29 -25.88 -12.22 9.06
C SER A 29 -25.52 -11.92 10.51
N ALA A 30 -26.05 -10.84 11.04
CA ALA A 30 -25.88 -10.46 12.43
C ALA A 30 -27.21 -9.96 13.00
N ALA A 31 -27.54 -10.42 14.19
CA ALA A 31 -28.75 -10.05 14.93
C ALA A 31 -28.52 -10.30 16.44
N PRO A 32 -29.30 -9.63 17.33
CA PRO A 32 -30.19 -8.52 17.07
C PRO A 32 -29.47 -7.17 17.12
N PHE A 33 -29.95 -6.19 16.36
CA PHE A 33 -29.57 -4.78 16.50
C PHE A 33 -30.81 -3.99 16.95
N GLU A 34 -30.61 -2.87 17.62
CA GLU A 34 -31.67 -1.91 17.84
C GLU A 34 -32.18 -1.36 16.51
N ARG A 35 -33.46 -0.99 16.47
CA ARG A 35 -34.12 -0.50 15.27
C ARG A 35 -33.34 0.66 14.60
N GLY A 36 -33.09 0.50 13.28
CA GLY A 36 -32.35 1.45 12.45
C GLY A 36 -30.85 1.22 12.37
N TYR A 37 -30.24 0.50 13.33
CA TYR A 37 -28.80 0.21 13.28
C TYR A 37 -28.41 -0.75 12.15
N GLY A 38 -29.30 -1.67 11.76
CA GLY A 38 -29.08 -2.54 10.60
C GLY A 38 -28.82 -1.74 9.33
N VAL A 39 -29.60 -0.70 9.05
CA VAL A 39 -29.44 0.18 7.88
C VAL A 39 -28.17 1.02 8.02
N THR A 40 -27.91 1.61 9.19
CA THR A 40 -26.73 2.45 9.43
C THR A 40 -25.43 1.67 9.22
N LEU A 41 -25.30 0.49 9.82
CA LEU A 41 -24.11 -0.35 9.68
C LEU A 41 -23.98 -0.94 8.27
N GLY A 42 -25.08 -1.44 7.70
CA GLY A 42 -25.10 -2.00 6.37
C GLY A 42 -24.66 -1.02 5.30
N SER A 43 -25.18 0.23 5.35
CA SER A 43 -24.80 1.28 4.40
C SER A 43 -23.35 1.73 4.60
N SER A 44 -22.87 1.85 5.84
CA SER A 44 -21.50 2.23 6.16
C SER A 44 -20.49 1.17 5.69
N LEU A 45 -20.75 -0.10 6.00
CA LEU A 45 -19.91 -1.22 5.56
C LEU A 45 -19.90 -1.35 4.04
N ARG A 46 -21.06 -1.24 3.38
CA ARG A 46 -21.13 -1.25 1.91
C ARG A 46 -20.26 -0.16 1.30
N ARG A 47 -20.30 1.06 1.83
CA ARG A 47 -19.50 2.18 1.33
C ARG A 47 -18.00 1.91 1.49
N VAL A 48 -17.57 1.46 2.67
CA VAL A 48 -16.16 1.17 2.96
C VAL A 48 -15.64 0.00 2.11
N LEU A 49 -16.44 -1.06 1.93
CA LEU A 49 -16.11 -2.20 1.08
C LEU A 49 -15.79 -1.79 -0.37
N PHE A 50 -16.54 -0.82 -0.93
CA PHE A 50 -16.28 -0.36 -2.29
C PHE A 50 -15.12 0.64 -2.42
N SER A 51 -14.95 1.52 -1.44
CA SER A 51 -14.06 2.68 -1.60
C SER A 51 -12.70 2.52 -0.95
N SER A 52 -12.58 1.67 0.08
CA SER A 52 -11.45 1.77 0.99
C SER A 52 -10.55 0.54 1.02
N ILE A 53 -11.00 -0.60 0.46
CA ILE A 53 -10.17 -1.79 0.37
C ILE A 53 -9.15 -1.59 -0.73
N GLU A 54 -7.91 -1.90 -0.40
CA GLU A 54 -6.77 -1.82 -1.29
C GLU A 54 -6.72 -3.03 -2.23
N GLY A 55 -6.32 -2.82 -3.46
CA GLY A 55 -6.09 -3.87 -4.44
C GLY A 55 -5.01 -3.47 -5.43
N SER A 56 -4.80 -4.30 -6.45
CA SER A 56 -3.77 -4.11 -7.47
C SER A 56 -4.41 -4.05 -8.85
N ALA A 57 -3.92 -3.17 -9.71
CA ALA A 57 -4.40 -3.04 -11.09
C ALA A 57 -3.28 -2.53 -12.01
N VAL A 58 -3.46 -2.75 -13.30
CA VAL A 58 -2.62 -2.16 -14.34
C VAL A 58 -2.96 -0.68 -14.46
N THR A 59 -1.95 0.19 -14.45
CA THR A 59 -2.10 1.65 -14.54
C THR A 59 -1.68 2.21 -15.88
N THR A 60 -0.64 1.65 -16.47
CA THR A 60 -0.15 2.05 -17.79
C THR A 60 0.22 0.83 -18.60
N ILE A 61 0.08 0.93 -19.91
CA ILE A 61 0.51 -0.08 -20.87
C ILE A 61 1.36 0.55 -21.95
N LYS A 62 2.27 -0.23 -22.50
CA LYS A 62 3.05 0.12 -23.69
C LYS A 62 3.06 -1.08 -24.63
N ILE A 63 2.52 -0.90 -25.82
CA ILE A 63 2.43 -1.96 -26.82
C ILE A 63 3.41 -1.62 -27.95
N SER A 64 4.32 -2.55 -28.27
CA SER A 64 5.27 -2.35 -29.36
C SER A 64 4.55 -2.27 -30.69
N GLY A 65 4.69 -1.14 -31.39
CA GLY A 65 4.01 -0.90 -32.67
C GLY A 65 2.71 -0.09 -32.58
N ALA A 66 2.17 0.15 -31.38
CA ALA A 66 1.05 1.06 -31.16
C ALA A 66 1.55 2.40 -30.62
N GLN A 67 1.16 3.51 -31.24
CA GLN A 67 1.54 4.85 -30.81
C GLN A 67 0.48 5.53 -29.92
N HIS A 68 -0.76 5.10 -30.04
CA HIS A 68 -1.91 5.62 -29.29
C HIS A 68 -2.98 4.54 -29.11
N GLU A 69 -3.92 4.77 -28.25
CA GLU A 69 -4.99 3.85 -27.87
C GLU A 69 -5.92 3.41 -29.00
N PHE A 70 -6.04 4.19 -30.07
CA PHE A 70 -6.90 3.88 -31.24
C PHE A 70 -6.11 3.25 -32.39
N SER A 71 -4.97 2.64 -32.11
CA SER A 71 -4.16 1.95 -33.12
C SER A 71 -4.68 0.54 -33.38
N THR A 72 -4.47 0.06 -34.61
CA THR A 72 -4.63 -1.36 -34.97
C THR A 72 -3.26 -2.01 -35.10
N MET A 73 -3.18 -3.30 -34.81
CA MET A 73 -1.92 -4.04 -34.86
C MET A 73 -1.93 -5.09 -35.99
N PRO A 74 -0.99 -5.04 -36.93
CA PRO A 74 -0.93 -6.03 -37.99
C PRO A 74 -0.69 -7.44 -37.42
N GLY A 75 -1.61 -8.38 -37.72
CA GLY A 75 -1.50 -9.76 -37.26
C GLY A 75 -2.11 -10.07 -35.89
N VAL A 76 -2.70 -9.09 -35.23
CA VAL A 76 -3.54 -9.25 -34.03
C VAL A 76 -4.99 -9.07 -34.46
N LEU A 77 -5.90 -9.87 -33.92
CA LEU A 77 -7.31 -9.83 -34.25
C LEU A 77 -8.00 -8.63 -33.60
N GLU A 78 -7.69 -8.43 -32.32
CA GLU A 78 -8.27 -7.38 -31.49
C GLU A 78 -7.54 -6.04 -31.69
N ASP A 79 -8.30 -4.97 -31.65
CA ASP A 79 -7.77 -3.61 -31.64
C ASP A 79 -7.20 -3.26 -30.26
N VAL A 80 -6.35 -2.23 -30.18
CA VAL A 80 -5.75 -1.78 -28.90
C VAL A 80 -6.80 -1.46 -27.84
N PRO A 81 -7.95 -0.81 -28.14
CA PRO A 81 -9.02 -0.62 -27.15
C PRO A 81 -9.57 -1.92 -26.58
N GLU A 82 -9.75 -2.96 -27.42
CA GLU A 82 -10.24 -4.27 -26.98
C GLU A 82 -9.22 -4.95 -26.07
N ILE A 83 -7.93 -4.89 -26.41
CA ILE A 83 -6.85 -5.39 -25.57
C ILE A 83 -6.85 -4.65 -24.20
N ILE A 84 -7.04 -3.34 -24.20
CA ILE A 84 -7.16 -2.54 -22.96
C ILE A 84 -8.34 -3.01 -22.13
N LEU A 85 -9.50 -3.25 -22.72
CA LEU A 85 -10.68 -3.74 -21.99
C LEU A 85 -10.44 -5.12 -21.38
N ASN A 86 -9.76 -6.01 -22.11
CA ASN A 86 -9.38 -7.32 -21.58
C ASN A 86 -8.39 -7.18 -20.43
N LEU A 87 -7.38 -6.31 -20.54
CA LEU A 87 -6.41 -6.06 -19.47
C LEU A 87 -7.04 -5.40 -18.23
N LYS A 88 -8.08 -4.57 -18.37
CA LYS A 88 -8.87 -4.06 -17.23
C LYS A 88 -9.59 -5.15 -16.45
N SER A 89 -9.87 -6.29 -17.08
CA SER A 89 -10.49 -7.47 -16.45
C SER A 89 -9.46 -8.38 -15.76
N LEU A 90 -8.16 -8.09 -15.88
CA LEU A 90 -7.09 -8.84 -15.24
C LEU A 90 -7.13 -8.64 -13.73
N VAL A 91 -7.15 -9.74 -12.98
CA VAL A 91 -7.15 -9.74 -11.52
C VAL A 91 -5.77 -10.11 -11.04
N LEU A 92 -5.16 -9.16 -10.35
CA LEU A 92 -3.79 -9.26 -9.84
C LEU A 92 -3.77 -9.10 -8.33
N ASN A 93 -2.84 -9.78 -7.69
CA ASN A 93 -2.46 -9.53 -6.31
C ASN A 93 -0.97 -9.15 -6.27
N SER A 94 -0.65 -7.93 -5.82
CA SER A 94 0.73 -7.46 -5.68
C SER A 94 1.08 -7.29 -4.21
N HIS A 95 2.16 -7.94 -3.78
CA HIS A 95 2.71 -7.79 -2.44
C HIS A 95 3.70 -6.63 -2.33
N SER A 96 4.09 -6.03 -3.47
CA SER A 96 5.00 -4.88 -3.50
C SER A 96 4.27 -3.56 -3.26
N LYS A 97 4.86 -2.67 -2.44
CA LYS A 97 4.39 -1.28 -2.28
C LYS A 97 4.82 -0.37 -3.44
N ILE A 98 5.83 -0.80 -4.21
CA ILE A 98 6.40 -0.04 -5.34
C ILE A 98 5.78 -0.55 -6.63
N PRO A 99 5.43 0.32 -7.59
CA PRO A 99 4.98 -0.11 -8.91
C PRO A 99 5.95 -1.09 -9.56
N LYS A 100 5.42 -2.13 -10.19
CA LYS A 100 6.18 -3.18 -10.86
C LYS A 100 5.76 -3.30 -12.31
N THR A 101 6.70 -3.66 -13.16
CA THR A 101 6.45 -3.86 -14.59
C THR A 101 6.37 -5.34 -14.89
N ILE A 102 5.32 -5.77 -15.61
CA ILE A 102 5.12 -7.13 -16.10
C ILE A 102 5.04 -7.11 -17.63
N TYR A 103 5.32 -8.24 -18.26
CA TYR A 103 5.48 -8.30 -19.70
C TYR A 103 4.67 -9.44 -20.33
N ILE A 104 4.14 -9.20 -21.54
CA ILE A 104 3.69 -10.24 -22.45
C ILE A 104 4.64 -10.26 -23.62
N LYS A 105 5.22 -11.42 -23.93
CA LYS A 105 6.08 -11.63 -25.08
C LYS A 105 5.62 -12.90 -25.79
N LYS A 106 4.98 -12.74 -26.95
CA LYS A 106 4.52 -13.84 -27.77
C LYS A 106 4.79 -13.55 -29.24
N ASP A 107 5.32 -14.54 -29.95
CA ASP A 107 5.72 -14.43 -31.36
C ASP A 107 5.05 -15.49 -32.25
N THR A 108 4.31 -16.43 -31.65
CA THR A 108 3.66 -17.54 -32.35
C THR A 108 2.16 -17.28 -32.47
N LYS A 109 1.58 -17.69 -33.62
CA LYS A 109 0.14 -17.67 -33.87
C LYS A 109 -0.61 -18.41 -32.74
N GLY A 110 -1.70 -17.82 -32.23
CA GLY A 110 -2.55 -18.43 -31.23
C GLY A 110 -3.15 -17.43 -30.27
N GLU A 111 -3.90 -17.93 -29.29
CA GLU A 111 -4.52 -17.14 -28.23
C GLU A 111 -3.48 -16.74 -27.18
N VAL A 112 -3.52 -15.49 -26.77
CA VAL A 112 -2.71 -14.92 -25.70
C VAL A 112 -3.59 -14.82 -24.46
N LYS A 113 -3.22 -15.50 -23.38
CA LYS A 113 -3.95 -15.52 -22.10
C LYS A 113 -3.14 -14.87 -21.00
N ALA A 114 -3.82 -14.58 -19.89
CA ALA A 114 -3.17 -14.02 -18.70
C ALA A 114 -2.02 -14.89 -18.16
N LYS A 115 -2.06 -16.21 -18.32
CA LYS A 115 -0.96 -17.13 -17.98
C LYS A 115 0.33 -16.93 -18.77
N ASP A 116 0.24 -16.28 -19.95
CA ASP A 116 1.39 -15.98 -20.80
C ASP A 116 2.12 -14.69 -20.33
N ILE A 117 1.66 -14.05 -19.27
CA ILE A 117 2.29 -12.86 -18.68
C ILE A 117 3.52 -13.30 -17.87
N GLU A 118 4.66 -12.68 -18.15
CA GLU A 118 5.87 -12.81 -17.34
C GLU A 118 5.73 -11.92 -16.10
N VAL A 119 5.57 -12.52 -14.92
CA VAL A 119 5.42 -11.83 -13.63
C VAL A 119 6.63 -12.02 -12.73
N ASP A 120 6.86 -11.09 -11.83
CA ASP A 120 7.82 -11.21 -10.73
C ASP A 120 7.20 -12.03 -9.57
N GLU A 121 8.02 -12.62 -8.70
CA GLU A 121 7.60 -13.38 -7.51
C GLU A 121 6.65 -12.58 -6.58
N THR A 122 6.64 -11.26 -6.70
CA THR A 122 5.79 -10.36 -5.90
C THR A 122 4.40 -10.16 -6.48
N ILE A 123 4.09 -10.69 -7.67
CA ILE A 123 2.80 -10.51 -8.35
C ILE A 123 2.19 -11.87 -8.67
N GLU A 124 0.95 -12.05 -8.26
CA GLU A 124 0.16 -13.25 -8.51
C GLU A 124 -1.02 -12.92 -9.45
N ILE A 125 -1.27 -13.77 -10.45
CA ILE A 125 -2.41 -13.67 -11.36
C ILE A 125 -3.50 -14.62 -10.87
N ILE A 126 -4.66 -14.07 -10.55
CA ILE A 126 -5.79 -14.84 -9.99
C ILE A 126 -6.63 -15.48 -11.09
N ASN A 127 -6.70 -14.87 -12.28
CA ASN A 127 -7.50 -15.36 -13.43
C ASN A 127 -6.61 -15.70 -14.65
N PRO A 128 -5.80 -16.77 -14.59
CA PRO A 128 -4.81 -17.11 -15.62
C PRO A 128 -5.41 -17.44 -16.99
N ASP A 129 -6.68 -17.86 -17.04
CA ASP A 129 -7.38 -18.23 -18.29
C ASP A 129 -8.03 -17.04 -19.00
N LEU A 130 -7.89 -15.81 -18.46
CA LEU A 130 -8.41 -14.61 -19.10
C LEU A 130 -7.80 -14.43 -20.49
N HIS A 131 -8.67 -14.27 -21.48
CA HIS A 131 -8.28 -13.93 -22.85
C HIS A 131 -7.80 -12.47 -22.91
N ILE A 132 -6.67 -12.24 -23.60
CA ILE A 132 -6.10 -10.89 -23.76
C ILE A 132 -6.12 -10.49 -25.24
N ALA A 133 -5.58 -11.32 -26.12
CA ALA A 133 -5.49 -11.06 -27.55
C ALA A 133 -5.33 -12.36 -28.34
N THR A 134 -5.55 -12.31 -29.68
CA THR A 134 -5.36 -13.43 -30.60
C THR A 134 -4.38 -13.05 -31.71
N LEU A 135 -3.29 -13.79 -31.84
CA LEU A 135 -2.36 -13.66 -32.96
C LEU A 135 -2.86 -14.48 -34.14
N THR A 136 -3.22 -13.82 -35.24
CA THR A 136 -3.69 -14.46 -36.49
C THR A 136 -2.55 -14.95 -37.36
N LYS A 137 -1.36 -14.40 -37.20
CA LYS A 137 -0.11 -14.72 -37.90
C LYS A 137 1.04 -14.76 -36.87
N ASP A 138 2.18 -15.32 -37.29
CA ASP A 138 3.41 -15.28 -36.51
C ASP A 138 3.94 -13.83 -36.52
N THR A 139 3.52 -13.07 -35.48
CA THR A 139 3.85 -11.66 -35.30
C THR A 139 4.27 -11.45 -33.86
N LYS A 140 5.29 -10.63 -33.64
CA LYS A 140 5.78 -10.32 -32.28
C LYS A 140 4.81 -9.37 -31.58
N LEU A 141 4.16 -9.86 -30.52
CA LEU A 141 3.38 -9.07 -29.60
C LEU A 141 4.17 -8.86 -28.32
N ASN A 142 4.59 -7.64 -28.08
CA ASN A 142 5.25 -7.24 -26.82
C ASN A 142 4.39 -6.17 -26.16
N ILE A 143 3.88 -6.49 -24.97
CA ILE A 143 3.12 -5.58 -24.12
C ILE A 143 3.87 -5.45 -22.80
N GLU A 144 4.19 -4.23 -22.42
CA GLU A 144 4.74 -3.84 -21.13
C GLU A 144 3.62 -3.20 -20.31
N MET A 145 3.40 -3.66 -19.09
CA MET A 145 2.31 -3.21 -18.23
C MET A 145 2.86 -2.83 -16.86
N GLU A 146 2.52 -1.66 -16.38
CA GLU A 146 2.85 -1.25 -15.02
C GLU A 146 1.70 -1.58 -14.08
N VAL A 147 1.99 -2.32 -13.03
CA VAL A 147 1.05 -2.71 -11.97
C VAL A 147 1.35 -1.89 -10.72
N SER A 148 0.34 -1.28 -10.16
CA SER A 148 0.45 -0.57 -8.87
C SER A 148 -0.65 -1.00 -7.90
N ARG A 149 -0.48 -0.62 -6.64
CA ARG A 149 -1.51 -0.77 -5.60
C ARG A 149 -2.25 0.54 -5.44
N GLY A 150 -3.54 0.45 -5.16
CA GLY A 150 -4.38 1.62 -4.94
C GLY A 150 -5.73 1.26 -4.34
N ARG A 151 -6.65 2.22 -4.31
CA ARG A 151 -8.00 2.06 -3.74
C ARG A 151 -9.05 2.59 -4.70
N GLY A 152 -10.19 1.91 -4.72
CA GLY A 152 -11.35 2.34 -5.51
C GLY A 152 -11.08 2.34 -7.01
N TYR A 153 -11.43 3.44 -7.68
CA TYR A 153 -11.28 3.66 -9.11
C TYR A 153 -10.42 4.90 -9.36
N VAL A 154 -9.44 4.77 -10.25
CA VAL A 154 -8.57 5.87 -10.68
C VAL A 154 -8.68 6.02 -12.19
N PRO A 155 -9.15 7.17 -12.71
CA PRO A 155 -9.22 7.41 -14.16
C PRO A 155 -7.83 7.54 -14.78
N ALA A 156 -7.74 7.26 -16.08
CA ALA A 156 -6.50 7.26 -16.85
C ALA A 156 -5.72 8.57 -16.78
N GLU A 157 -6.44 9.71 -16.67
CA GLU A 157 -5.82 11.04 -16.57
C GLU A 157 -4.95 11.19 -15.32
N LEU A 158 -5.35 10.56 -14.21
CA LEU A 158 -4.58 10.57 -12.95
C LEU A 158 -3.41 9.58 -12.98
N ASN A 159 -3.46 8.56 -13.83
CA ASN A 159 -2.36 7.62 -14.04
C ASN A 159 -1.30 8.16 -15.02
N LYS A 160 -1.57 9.33 -15.64
CA LYS A 160 -0.65 9.96 -16.57
C LYS A 160 0.54 10.56 -15.81
N LYS A 161 1.73 10.02 -16.01
CA LYS A 161 2.97 10.56 -15.46
C LYS A 161 3.38 11.84 -16.20
N GLU A 162 4.07 12.74 -15.50
CA GLU A 162 4.58 13.99 -16.09
C GLU A 162 5.63 13.72 -17.19
N ASP A 163 6.43 12.66 -17.03
CA ASP A 163 7.37 12.19 -18.04
C ASP A 163 6.64 11.49 -19.19
N LYS A 164 6.44 12.25 -20.28
CA LYS A 164 5.78 11.78 -21.50
C LYS A 164 6.69 10.83 -22.29
N THR A 165 6.85 9.61 -21.85
CA THR A 165 7.47 8.57 -22.67
C THR A 165 6.53 8.24 -23.84
N VAL A 166 6.98 8.43 -25.07
CA VAL A 166 6.18 8.16 -26.28
C VAL A 166 5.76 6.70 -26.32
N GLY A 167 4.48 6.44 -26.59
CA GLY A 167 3.92 5.09 -26.71
C GLY A 167 3.44 4.47 -25.38
N VAL A 168 3.52 5.18 -24.25
CA VAL A 168 2.89 4.76 -22.99
C VAL A 168 1.45 5.26 -22.98
N ILE A 169 0.51 4.34 -22.81
CA ILE A 169 -0.94 4.58 -22.77
C ILE A 169 -1.39 4.42 -21.31
N PRO A 170 -1.83 5.49 -20.64
CA PRO A 170 -2.45 5.36 -19.32
C PRO A 170 -3.83 4.74 -19.47
N ILE A 171 -4.21 3.85 -18.55
CA ILE A 171 -5.52 3.22 -18.53
C ILE A 171 -6.21 3.45 -17.18
N ASP A 172 -7.55 3.40 -17.19
CA ASP A 172 -8.33 3.45 -15.96
C ASP A 172 -8.03 2.20 -15.13
N SER A 173 -7.84 2.39 -13.86
CA SER A 173 -7.48 1.33 -12.92
C SER A 173 -8.60 1.09 -11.92
N ILE A 174 -9.14 -0.13 -11.89
CA ILE A 174 -10.13 -0.58 -10.91
C ILE A 174 -9.36 -1.36 -9.84
N PHE A 175 -8.98 -0.67 -8.78
CA PHE A 175 -8.22 -1.29 -7.69
C PHE A 175 -9.10 -2.10 -6.74
N THR A 176 -10.39 -1.74 -6.60
CA THR A 176 -11.26 -2.42 -5.64
C THR A 176 -11.41 -3.92 -5.96
N PRO A 177 -11.09 -4.81 -4.99
CA PRO A 177 -11.30 -6.24 -5.17
C PRO A 177 -12.77 -6.65 -4.99
N VAL A 178 -13.63 -5.75 -4.51
CA VAL A 178 -15.04 -6.02 -4.26
C VAL A 178 -15.88 -5.62 -5.47
N LYS A 179 -16.54 -6.61 -6.09
CA LYS A 179 -17.37 -6.42 -7.30
C LYS A 179 -18.77 -5.94 -6.98
N LYS A 180 -19.38 -6.49 -5.93
CA LYS A 180 -20.77 -6.18 -5.56
C LYS A 180 -20.97 -6.35 -4.06
N VAL A 181 -21.77 -5.47 -3.47
CA VAL A 181 -22.22 -5.58 -2.08
C VAL A 181 -23.71 -5.28 -2.02
N ASN A 182 -24.48 -6.19 -1.46
CA ASN A 182 -25.89 -5.94 -1.11
C ASN A 182 -26.05 -6.07 0.41
N PHE A 183 -26.98 -5.33 0.96
CA PHE A 183 -27.43 -5.56 2.32
C PHE A 183 -28.95 -5.48 2.42
N PHE A 184 -29.48 -6.26 3.33
CA PHE A 184 -30.91 -6.32 3.64
C PHE A 184 -31.06 -6.24 5.15
N VAL A 185 -32.17 -5.62 5.57
CA VAL A 185 -32.53 -5.55 6.99
C VAL A 185 -33.89 -6.22 7.15
N GLU A 186 -33.93 -7.25 7.98
CA GLU A 186 -35.14 -7.99 8.34
C GLU A 186 -35.46 -7.73 9.79
N ASN A 187 -36.75 -7.81 10.14
CA ASN A 187 -37.17 -7.77 11.54
C ASN A 187 -36.84 -9.09 12.24
N THR A 188 -36.35 -9.02 13.47
CA THR A 188 -36.08 -10.19 14.30
C THR A 188 -36.70 -10.04 15.67
N ARG A 189 -37.01 -11.17 16.32
CA ARG A 189 -37.67 -11.21 17.63
C ARG A 189 -36.66 -11.42 18.76
N VAL A 190 -36.75 -10.59 19.79
CA VAL A 190 -36.04 -10.76 21.06
C VAL A 190 -37.05 -10.73 22.21
N GLY A 191 -37.30 -11.86 22.82
CA GLY A 191 -38.31 -11.99 23.85
C GLY A 191 -39.71 -11.73 23.32
N GLN A 192 -40.37 -10.68 23.82
CA GLN A 192 -41.72 -10.27 23.40
C GLN A 192 -41.69 -9.19 22.30
N ARG A 193 -40.56 -8.56 22.04
CA ARG A 193 -40.41 -7.52 21.03
C ARG A 193 -39.97 -8.11 19.69
N THR A 194 -40.57 -7.62 18.60
CA THR A 194 -40.33 -8.09 17.22
C THR A 194 -39.78 -7.01 16.31
N ASP A 195 -39.35 -5.88 16.87
CA ASP A 195 -38.93 -4.66 16.18
C ASP A 195 -37.40 -4.47 16.15
N TYR A 196 -36.64 -5.53 16.43
CA TYR A 196 -35.19 -5.51 16.29
C TYR A 196 -34.77 -5.80 14.85
N ASP A 197 -33.63 -5.22 14.45
CA ASP A 197 -33.06 -5.41 13.12
C ASP A 197 -32.16 -6.66 13.08
N LYS A 198 -32.27 -7.43 11.99
CA LYS A 198 -31.30 -8.43 11.54
C LYS A 198 -30.66 -7.91 10.26
N LEU A 199 -29.37 -7.64 10.29
CA LEU A 199 -28.59 -7.26 9.11
C LEU A 199 -28.13 -8.50 8.38
N ILE A 200 -28.38 -8.55 7.07
CA ILE A 200 -27.85 -9.55 6.13
C ILE A 200 -26.98 -8.80 5.13
N LEU A 201 -25.75 -9.23 4.97
CA LEU A 201 -24.77 -8.61 4.07
C LEU A 201 -24.26 -9.66 3.09
N GLU A 202 -24.35 -9.39 1.81
CA GLU A 202 -23.82 -10.23 0.73
C GLU A 202 -22.67 -9.51 0.03
N ILE A 203 -21.54 -10.20 -0.10
CA ILE A 203 -20.30 -9.64 -0.67
C ILE A 203 -19.83 -10.54 -1.80
N TRP A 204 -19.57 -9.94 -2.97
CA TRP A 204 -18.93 -10.57 -4.13
C TRP A 204 -17.56 -9.92 -4.34
N THR A 205 -16.53 -10.75 -4.41
CA THR A 205 -15.15 -10.32 -4.69
C THR A 205 -14.69 -10.79 -6.08
N ASN A 206 -13.53 -10.34 -6.49
CA ASN A 206 -12.89 -10.79 -7.73
C ASN A 206 -11.97 -12.01 -7.53
N GLY A 207 -11.79 -12.49 -6.29
CA GLY A 207 -10.92 -13.60 -5.92
C GLY A 207 -9.55 -13.17 -5.36
N ALA A 208 -9.15 -11.90 -5.50
CA ALA A 208 -7.91 -11.40 -4.89
C ALA A 208 -7.99 -11.31 -3.36
N ILE A 209 -9.21 -11.23 -2.83
CA ILE A 209 -9.48 -11.25 -1.39
C ILE A 209 -10.73 -12.09 -1.12
N THR A 210 -10.75 -12.80 0.00
CA THR A 210 -11.95 -13.54 0.41
C THR A 210 -13.02 -12.59 0.95
N PRO A 211 -14.31 -12.93 0.83
CA PRO A 211 -15.39 -12.11 1.41
C PRO A 211 -15.27 -11.89 2.92
N LYS A 212 -14.75 -12.88 3.66
CA LYS A 212 -14.46 -12.78 5.10
C LYS A 212 -13.41 -11.70 5.39
N ASP A 213 -12.28 -11.77 4.70
CA ASP A 213 -11.19 -10.81 4.89
C ASP A 213 -11.60 -9.40 4.47
N ALA A 214 -12.34 -9.27 3.35
CA ALA A 214 -12.89 -8.00 2.91
C ALA A 214 -13.77 -7.36 4.00
N LEU A 215 -14.65 -8.15 4.63
CA LEU A 215 -15.51 -7.68 5.71
C LEU A 215 -14.70 -7.27 6.96
N ILE A 216 -13.68 -8.06 7.34
CA ILE A 216 -12.80 -7.75 8.47
C ILE A 216 -12.05 -6.44 8.21
N TYR A 217 -11.45 -6.27 7.03
CA TYR A 217 -10.75 -5.02 6.67
C TYR A 217 -11.68 -3.81 6.68
N ALA A 218 -12.87 -3.93 6.09
CA ALA A 218 -13.85 -2.85 6.07
C ALA A 218 -14.30 -2.46 7.49
N SER A 219 -14.53 -3.44 8.36
CA SER A 219 -14.92 -3.21 9.75
C SER A 219 -13.80 -2.53 10.55
N ASN A 220 -12.57 -2.96 10.39
CA ASN A 220 -11.40 -2.35 11.03
C ASN A 220 -11.19 -0.90 10.56
N ILE A 221 -11.33 -0.63 9.26
CA ILE A 221 -11.23 0.73 8.73
C ILE A 221 -12.30 1.62 9.36
N LEU A 222 -13.55 1.15 9.43
CA LEU A 222 -14.65 1.89 10.02
C LEU A 222 -14.43 2.13 11.52
N GLN A 223 -13.99 1.12 12.26
CA GLN A 223 -13.65 1.23 13.67
C GLN A 223 -12.58 2.30 13.90
N ARG A 224 -11.46 2.24 13.17
CA ARG A 224 -10.38 3.23 13.31
C ARG A 224 -10.83 4.66 13.01
N HIS A 225 -11.75 4.86 12.06
CA HIS A 225 -12.32 6.19 11.83
C HIS A 225 -13.22 6.66 12.97
N LEU A 226 -13.85 5.75 13.71
CA LEU A 226 -14.65 6.09 14.90
C LEU A 226 -13.82 6.34 16.15
N ASP A 227 -12.61 5.80 16.23
CA ASP A 227 -11.73 5.93 17.38
C ASP A 227 -11.44 7.40 17.75
N ILE A 228 -11.32 8.28 16.77
CA ILE A 228 -11.11 9.72 17.01
C ILE A 228 -12.29 10.35 17.77
N PHE A 229 -13.51 9.86 17.54
CA PHE A 229 -14.71 10.34 18.23
C PHE A 229 -14.82 9.72 19.62
N VAL A 230 -14.47 8.45 19.75
CA VAL A 230 -14.46 7.72 21.04
C VAL A 230 -13.45 8.33 21.99
N ASN A 231 -12.26 8.68 21.50
CA ASN A 231 -11.16 9.23 22.26
C ASN A 231 -11.16 10.78 22.31
N PHE A 232 -12.24 11.41 21.88
CA PHE A 232 -12.44 12.86 21.88
C PHE A 232 -11.26 13.65 21.26
N GLY A 233 -10.83 13.25 20.06
CA GLY A 233 -9.78 13.92 19.30
C GLY A 233 -8.35 13.44 19.62
N GLN A 234 -8.18 12.52 20.55
CA GLN A 234 -6.90 11.84 20.76
C GLN A 234 -6.86 10.54 19.96
N LEU A 235 -5.87 10.37 19.10
CA LEU A 235 -5.64 9.09 18.45
C LEU A 235 -5.03 8.12 19.47
N PRO A 236 -5.43 6.83 19.48
CA PRO A 236 -4.72 5.81 20.23
C PRO A 236 -3.23 5.82 19.87
N GLU A 237 -2.35 5.65 20.84
CA GLU A 237 -0.89 5.65 20.63
C GLU A 237 -0.43 4.56 19.65
N ASP A 238 -1.24 3.51 19.46
CA ASP A 238 -0.98 2.40 18.51
C ASP A 238 -1.23 2.77 17.02
N VAL A 239 -1.80 3.95 16.74
CA VAL A 239 -1.92 4.51 15.40
C VAL A 239 -0.73 5.43 15.08
N ALA A 240 0.44 5.15 15.63
CA ALA A 240 1.67 5.65 15.08
C ALA A 240 1.73 5.12 13.63
N GLU A 241 1.77 6.06 12.67
CA GLU A 241 2.01 5.76 11.27
C GLU A 241 3.05 4.64 11.21
N GLU A 242 2.77 3.58 10.45
CA GLU A 242 3.84 2.69 9.97
C GLU A 242 4.73 3.60 9.09
N GLU A 243 5.62 4.33 9.75
CA GLU A 243 6.74 4.95 9.08
C GLU A 243 7.44 3.82 8.32
N PRO A 244 7.84 4.03 7.06
CA PRO A 244 8.47 2.99 6.26
C PRO A 244 9.57 2.34 7.11
N GLU A 245 9.50 1.04 7.28
CA GLU A 245 10.53 0.27 7.99
C GLU A 245 11.88 0.72 7.43
N MET A 246 12.73 1.24 8.31
CA MET A 246 14.06 1.66 7.93
C MET A 246 14.77 0.46 7.30
N SER A 247 15.37 0.65 6.13
CA SER A 247 16.15 -0.41 5.51
C SER A 247 17.24 -0.89 6.49
N LYS A 248 17.67 -2.15 6.39
CA LYS A 248 18.73 -2.68 7.26
C LYS A 248 19.99 -1.80 7.21
N GLU A 249 20.24 -1.17 6.07
CA GLU A 249 21.36 -0.24 5.87
C GLU A 249 21.14 1.08 6.61
N GLU A 250 19.92 1.62 6.59
CA GLU A 250 19.56 2.82 7.36
C GLU A 250 19.62 2.56 8.87
N THR A 251 19.13 1.42 9.35
CA THR A 251 19.21 1.05 10.77
C THR A 251 20.67 0.99 11.24
N ALA A 252 21.53 0.31 10.49
CA ALA A 252 22.96 0.22 10.80
C ALA A 252 23.65 1.61 10.76
N LEU A 253 23.22 2.52 9.87
CA LEU A 253 23.72 3.90 9.81
C LEU A 253 23.33 4.68 11.06
N TYR A 254 22.05 4.60 11.49
CA TYR A 254 21.57 5.32 12.66
C TYR A 254 22.13 4.74 13.98
N GLU A 255 22.40 3.44 14.06
CA GLU A 255 23.11 2.84 15.18
C GLU A 255 24.54 3.42 15.32
N LYS A 256 25.28 3.53 14.21
CA LYS A 256 26.61 4.19 14.22
C LYS A 256 26.56 5.65 14.64
N LEU A 257 25.51 6.39 14.22
CA LEU A 257 25.33 7.79 14.59
C LEU A 257 25.03 8.03 16.07
N ARG A 258 24.50 7.01 16.77
CA ARG A 258 24.26 7.06 18.23
C ARG A 258 25.46 6.80 19.09
N LEU A 259 26.51 6.22 18.55
CA LEU A 259 27.70 5.94 19.30
C LEU A 259 28.27 7.21 19.92
N PRO A 260 28.75 7.14 21.17
CA PRO A 260 29.39 8.26 21.82
C PRO A 260 30.74 8.57 21.15
N ILE A 261 31.13 9.81 21.13
CA ILE A 261 32.41 10.27 20.55
C ILE A 261 33.62 9.58 21.19
N SER A 262 33.48 9.10 22.43
CA SER A 262 34.52 8.37 23.13
C SER A 262 34.91 7.05 22.46
N GLU A 263 34.10 6.49 21.60
CA GLU A 263 34.39 5.30 20.81
C GLU A 263 35.21 5.59 19.55
N LEU A 264 35.29 6.85 19.13
CA LEU A 264 36.20 7.26 18.10
C LEU A 264 37.61 7.36 18.70
N GLU A 265 38.58 6.65 18.12
CA GLU A 265 39.99 6.68 18.51
C GLU A 265 40.63 8.05 18.16
N LEU A 266 40.15 9.11 18.83
CA LEU A 266 40.59 10.48 18.61
C LEU A 266 41.79 10.80 19.50
N SER A 267 42.69 11.67 19.00
CA SER A 267 43.72 12.23 19.84
C SER A 267 43.14 12.98 21.04
N VAL A 268 43.87 13.00 22.17
CA VAL A 268 43.44 13.68 23.41
C VAL A 268 43.06 15.15 23.13
N ARG A 269 43.73 15.78 22.18
CA ARG A 269 43.47 17.18 21.80
C ARG A 269 42.14 17.30 21.06
N SER A 270 41.87 16.45 20.09
CA SER A 270 40.62 16.45 19.33
C SER A 270 39.44 16.13 20.23
N SER A 271 39.53 15.14 21.12
CA SER A 271 38.53 14.75 22.09
C SER A 271 38.18 15.90 23.05
N ASN A 272 39.19 16.61 23.60
CA ASN A 272 38.95 17.74 24.50
C ASN A 272 38.23 18.91 23.80
N CYS A 273 38.60 19.23 22.55
CA CYS A 273 37.91 20.27 21.79
C CYS A 273 36.45 19.95 21.51
N LEU A 274 36.13 18.70 21.16
CA LEU A 274 34.74 18.28 20.94
C LEU A 274 33.92 18.30 22.24
N ARG A 275 34.53 17.94 23.36
CA ARG A 275 33.87 18.02 24.67
C ARG A 275 33.61 19.46 25.11
N GLU A 276 34.53 20.39 24.86
CA GLU A 276 34.30 21.83 25.08
C GLU A 276 33.20 22.39 24.21
N ALA A 277 33.07 21.89 22.96
CA ALA A 277 31.99 22.22 22.05
C ALA A 277 30.64 21.54 22.38
N ASN A 278 30.58 20.78 23.50
CA ASN A 278 29.39 20.01 23.96
C ASN A 278 28.85 19.01 22.94
N ILE A 279 29.69 18.46 22.08
CA ILE A 279 29.37 17.41 21.14
C ILE A 279 29.58 16.06 21.85
N LYS A 280 28.52 15.24 21.98
CA LYS A 280 28.55 14.00 22.79
C LYS A 280 28.44 12.73 21.95
N ILE A 281 27.73 12.79 20.83
CA ILE A 281 27.46 11.65 19.94
C ILE A 281 27.93 11.95 18.53
N ILE A 282 28.18 10.90 17.75
CA ILE A 282 28.63 11.05 16.35
C ILE A 282 27.63 11.83 15.51
N ALA A 283 26.33 11.68 15.76
CA ALA A 283 25.28 12.42 15.07
C ALA A 283 25.41 13.95 15.22
N ASP A 284 25.85 14.44 16.38
CA ASP A 284 26.06 15.87 16.62
C ASP A 284 27.29 16.39 15.86
N LEU A 285 28.30 15.53 15.70
CA LEU A 285 29.52 15.83 14.97
C LEU A 285 29.26 15.91 13.47
N VAL A 286 28.55 14.93 12.92
CA VAL A 286 28.26 14.83 11.46
C VAL A 286 27.34 15.94 10.97
N LYS A 287 26.48 16.50 11.83
CA LYS A 287 25.64 17.66 11.52
C LYS A 287 26.44 18.96 11.32
N LYS A 288 27.65 19.02 11.85
CA LYS A 288 28.49 20.22 11.75
C LYS A 288 29.19 20.31 10.40
N SER A 289 29.25 21.54 9.87
CA SER A 289 30.03 21.82 8.67
C SER A 289 31.53 21.94 8.99
N GLU A 290 32.38 21.81 8.00
CA GLU A 290 33.82 21.98 8.17
C GLU A 290 34.17 23.38 8.68
N GLU A 291 33.45 24.38 8.21
CA GLU A 291 33.63 25.81 8.62
C GLU A 291 33.26 26.00 10.10
N GLU A 292 32.17 25.39 10.55
CA GLU A 292 31.75 25.42 11.96
C GLU A 292 32.79 24.71 12.86
N MET A 293 33.36 23.59 12.40
CA MET A 293 34.38 22.87 13.12
C MET A 293 35.67 23.67 13.29
N LEU A 294 36.09 24.39 12.24
CA LEU A 294 37.25 25.26 12.32
C LEU A 294 37.03 26.51 13.20
N GLY A 295 35.78 26.88 13.46
CA GLY A 295 35.41 27.97 14.38
C GLY A 295 35.58 27.63 15.87
N PHE A 296 35.77 26.34 16.23
CA PHE A 296 35.90 25.94 17.65
C PHE A 296 37.29 26.35 18.19
N LYS A 297 37.31 26.80 19.43
CA LYS A 297 38.51 27.24 20.12
C LYS A 297 39.53 26.08 20.22
N ASN A 298 40.76 26.33 19.82
CA ASN A 298 41.86 25.35 19.81
C ASN A 298 41.74 24.19 18.81
N PHE A 299 40.78 24.26 17.86
CA PHE A 299 40.58 23.25 16.83
C PHE A 299 41.33 23.63 15.55
N GLY A 300 42.21 22.74 15.07
CA GLY A 300 43.06 23.03 13.92
C GLY A 300 42.81 22.08 12.75
N LYS A 301 43.39 22.42 11.56
CA LYS A 301 43.29 21.60 10.33
C LYS A 301 43.73 20.15 10.51
N LYS A 302 44.72 19.86 11.39
CA LYS A 302 45.18 18.49 11.67
C LYS A 302 44.09 17.67 12.36
N SER A 303 43.39 18.25 13.36
CA SER A 303 42.28 17.60 14.07
C SER A 303 41.05 17.42 13.15
N LEU A 304 40.84 18.33 12.22
CA LEU A 304 39.76 18.19 11.22
C LEU A 304 40.03 17.02 10.28
N ASN A 305 41.25 16.87 9.80
CA ASN A 305 41.61 15.76 8.91
C ASN A 305 41.53 14.40 9.64
N GLU A 306 41.98 14.32 10.90
CA GLU A 306 41.84 13.12 11.72
C GLU A 306 40.36 12.69 11.82
N ILE A 307 39.47 13.63 12.15
CA ILE A 307 38.03 13.33 12.25
C ILE A 307 37.43 12.93 10.90
N LYS A 308 37.84 13.58 9.79
CA LYS A 308 37.38 13.23 8.45
C LYS A 308 37.77 11.80 8.07
N GLU A 309 38.99 11.41 8.31
CA GLU A 309 39.48 10.07 8.01
C GLU A 309 38.71 8.99 8.80
N LEU A 310 38.46 9.24 10.08
CA LEU A 310 37.69 8.31 10.93
C LEU A 310 36.22 8.23 10.49
N LEU A 311 35.60 9.35 10.19
CA LEU A 311 34.22 9.36 9.69
C LEU A 311 34.09 8.67 8.33
N LEU A 312 35.05 8.89 7.41
CA LEU A 312 35.10 8.22 6.11
C LEU A 312 35.23 6.70 6.27
N GLY A 313 36.05 6.22 7.22
CA GLY A 313 36.16 4.81 7.55
C GLY A 313 34.84 4.18 8.05
N MET A 314 33.94 4.98 8.61
CA MET A 314 32.61 4.56 9.03
C MET A 314 31.52 4.77 7.95
N GLY A 315 31.88 5.34 6.80
CA GLY A 315 30.94 5.70 5.72
C GLY A 315 30.14 6.98 5.99
N LEU A 316 30.67 7.88 6.87
CA LEU A 316 30.02 9.13 7.27
C LEU A 316 30.81 10.34 6.75
N THR A 317 30.11 11.48 6.57
CA THR A 317 30.74 12.74 6.17
C THR A 317 30.21 13.90 7.01
N LEU A 318 31.01 14.95 7.16
CA LEU A 318 30.56 16.18 7.81
C LEU A 318 29.51 16.91 6.95
N GLY A 319 28.59 17.60 7.60
CA GLY A 319 27.51 18.34 6.92
C GLY A 319 26.33 17.49 6.47
N MET A 320 26.17 16.24 6.94
CA MET A 320 25.02 15.40 6.60
C MET A 320 23.74 15.90 7.28
N GLN A 321 22.64 15.93 6.52
CA GLN A 321 21.31 16.17 7.08
C GLN A 321 20.79 14.90 7.73
N ILE A 322 20.61 14.93 9.07
CA ILE A 322 20.13 13.79 9.85
C ILE A 322 18.75 14.12 10.41
N ASP A 323 17.78 13.24 10.16
CA ASP A 323 16.45 13.36 10.74
C ASP A 323 16.50 13.03 12.23
N SER A 324 16.23 14.04 13.05
CA SER A 324 16.27 13.92 14.51
C SER A 324 15.18 13.02 15.09
N LYS A 325 14.09 12.76 14.33
CA LYS A 325 13.03 11.82 14.73
C LYS A 325 13.50 10.39 14.57
N LYS A 326 14.16 10.07 13.46
CA LYS A 326 14.75 8.73 13.19
C LYS A 326 15.87 8.40 14.18
N LEU A 327 16.67 9.41 14.60
CA LEU A 327 17.75 9.21 15.56
C LEU A 327 17.26 8.78 16.96
N LYS A 328 16.07 9.14 17.37
CA LYS A 328 15.49 8.75 18.68
C LYS A 328 14.92 7.34 18.68
N LYS A 329 14.64 6.78 17.51
CA LYS A 329 13.90 5.53 17.33
C LYS A 329 14.81 4.32 17.04
N ALA A 330 15.96 4.53 16.39
CA ALA A 330 17.02 3.52 16.21
C ALA A 330 17.88 3.42 17.47
#